data_df9378f5d2fc680df0d8cb210354d807
#
_entry.id   df9378f5d2fc680df0d8cb210354d807
#
_cell.length_a   1.000
_cell.length_b   1.000
_cell.length_c   1.000
_cell.angle_alpha   90.00
_cell.angle_beta   90.00
_cell.angle_gamma   90.00
#
_symmetry.space_group_name_H-M   'P 1'
#
loop_
_entity.id
_entity.type
_entity.pdbx_description
1 polymer ?
#
loop_
_entity_poly.entity_id
_entity_poly.type
_entity_poly.pdbx_seq_one_letter_code
_entity_poly.pdbx_strand_id
1 'polypeptide(L)'
;MKKAITFKMGEKEYSLMFNTKALAEMERLNHGRSIMLIMGSMLRNSAAAYSTLNLDFTLAGLKAGLQNMPQDTDYYDFIDRYCENSGSIDDLNGYILKAIVASGLFTQGGRREEEEMLHFLDLFLKK
;
A
#
# COMPACT_ATOMS: atom_id res chain seq x y z
N MET A 1 -8.73 2.21 14.15
CA MET A 1 -9.33 3.31 13.38
C MET A 1 -8.68 3.40 12.01
N LYS A 2 -9.50 3.52 10.99
CA LYS A 2 -9.00 3.61 9.61
C LYS A 2 -8.44 4.98 9.32
N LYS A 3 -7.25 5.02 8.76
CA LYS A 3 -6.61 6.28 8.39
C LYS A 3 -6.23 6.23 6.92
N ALA A 4 -6.39 7.36 6.25
CA ALA A 4 -5.94 7.51 4.88
C ALA A 4 -4.46 7.87 4.87
N ILE A 5 -3.75 7.31 3.90
CA ILE A 5 -2.38 7.72 3.59
C ILE A 5 -2.45 8.55 2.33
N THR A 6 -1.88 9.73 2.34
CA THR A 6 -1.91 10.63 1.19
C THR A 6 -0.55 10.72 0.54
N PHE A 7 -0.54 10.93 -0.77
CA PHE A 7 0.68 11.18 -1.51
C PHE A 7 0.35 12.09 -2.69
N LYS A 8 1.38 12.70 -3.26
CA LYS A 8 1.19 13.62 -4.38
C LYS A 8 1.80 13.08 -5.65
N MET A 9 1.15 13.40 -6.76
CA MET A 9 1.73 13.26 -8.08
C MET A 9 1.59 14.62 -8.75
N GLY A 10 2.73 15.34 -8.85
CA GLY A 10 2.71 16.75 -9.19
C GLY A 10 2.01 17.53 -8.09
N GLU A 11 1.03 18.34 -8.44
CA GLU A 11 0.27 19.13 -7.48
C GLU A 11 -0.99 18.42 -6.98
N LYS A 12 -1.35 17.32 -7.62
CA LYS A 12 -2.56 16.60 -7.25
C LYS A 12 -2.29 15.61 -6.12
N GLU A 13 -3.16 15.62 -5.12
CA GLU A 13 -3.06 14.73 -3.98
C GLU A 13 -3.99 13.54 -4.15
N TYR A 14 -3.50 12.37 -3.79
CA TYR A 14 -4.24 11.11 -3.81
C TYR A 14 -4.28 10.51 -2.42
N SER A 15 -5.30 9.71 -2.16
CA SER A 15 -5.53 9.13 -0.85
C SER A 15 -5.76 7.63 -0.97
N LEU A 16 -5.04 6.85 -0.15
CA LEU A 16 -5.21 5.40 -0.03
C LEU A 16 -5.82 5.08 1.33
N MET A 17 -6.85 4.26 1.33
CA MET A 17 -7.47 3.81 2.58
C MET A 17 -8.02 2.40 2.39
N PHE A 18 -7.77 1.53 3.38
CA PHE A 18 -8.24 0.15 3.33
C PHE A 18 -9.20 -0.13 4.47
N ASN A 19 -10.24 -0.88 4.13
CA ASN A 19 -11.13 -1.53 5.09
C ASN A 19 -11.18 -3.00 4.70
N THR A 20 -11.97 -3.79 5.42
CA THR A 20 -12.06 -5.23 5.15
C THR A 20 -12.47 -5.53 3.70
N LYS A 21 -13.45 -4.78 3.22
CA LYS A 21 -13.94 -4.97 1.83
C LYS A 21 -12.84 -4.65 0.81
N ALA A 22 -12.13 -3.54 1.01
CA ALA A 22 -11.04 -3.16 0.11
C ALA A 22 -9.90 -4.16 0.15
N LEU A 23 -9.57 -4.70 1.32
CA LEU A 23 -8.53 -5.73 1.44
C LEU A 23 -8.93 -7.02 0.75
N ALA A 24 -10.18 -7.43 0.88
CA ALA A 24 -10.68 -8.62 0.18
C ALA A 24 -10.63 -8.42 -1.33
N GLU A 25 -10.99 -7.23 -1.81
CA GLU A 25 -10.88 -6.89 -3.23
C GLU A 25 -9.44 -6.94 -3.70
N MET A 26 -8.52 -6.39 -2.90
CA MET A 26 -7.09 -6.43 -3.22
C MET A 26 -6.59 -7.86 -3.37
N GLU A 27 -6.96 -8.76 -2.45
CA GLU A 27 -6.56 -10.16 -2.54
C GLU A 27 -7.07 -10.80 -3.83
N ARG A 28 -8.32 -10.54 -4.17
CA ARG A 28 -8.91 -11.08 -5.38
C ARG A 28 -8.18 -10.57 -6.63
N LEU A 29 -7.86 -9.28 -6.66
CA LEU A 29 -7.14 -8.68 -7.77
C LEU A 29 -5.68 -9.13 -7.84
N ASN A 30 -5.11 -9.54 -6.73
CA ASN A 30 -3.72 -9.99 -6.65
C ASN A 30 -3.64 -11.51 -6.69
N HIS A 31 -4.49 -12.14 -7.50
CA HIS A 31 -4.47 -13.59 -7.76
C HIS A 31 -4.68 -14.44 -6.51
N GLY A 32 -5.45 -13.94 -5.55
CA GLY A 32 -5.76 -14.68 -4.33
C GLY A 32 -4.64 -14.70 -3.31
N ARG A 33 -3.57 -13.92 -3.48
CA ARG A 33 -2.49 -13.87 -2.50
C ARG A 33 -2.96 -13.24 -1.21
N SER A 34 -2.67 -13.92 -0.11
CA SER A 34 -3.12 -13.48 1.21
C SER A 34 -2.39 -12.21 1.67
N ILE A 35 -3.16 -11.16 1.94
CA ILE A 35 -2.60 -9.95 2.53
C ILE A 35 -2.12 -10.25 3.96
N MET A 36 -2.80 -11.13 4.66
CA MET A 36 -2.37 -11.53 6.02
C MET A 36 -0.98 -12.16 6.01
N LEU A 37 -0.69 -13.00 5.00
CA LEU A 37 0.64 -13.60 4.88
C LEU A 37 1.71 -12.55 4.57
N ILE A 38 1.39 -11.62 3.67
CA ILE A 38 2.31 -10.53 3.33
C ILE A 38 2.62 -9.70 4.57
N MET A 39 1.60 -9.30 5.32
CA MET A 39 1.79 -8.48 6.51
C MET A 39 2.50 -9.25 7.62
N GLY A 40 2.21 -10.54 7.78
CA GLY A 40 2.92 -11.38 8.73
C GLY A 40 4.40 -11.51 8.40
N SER A 41 4.72 -11.64 7.11
CA SER A 41 6.12 -11.67 6.66
C SER A 41 6.83 -10.34 6.91
N MET A 42 6.12 -9.23 6.72
CA MET A 42 6.66 -7.90 7.03
C MET A 42 7.05 -7.79 8.51
N LEU A 43 6.24 -8.34 9.40
CA LEU A 43 6.52 -8.31 10.84
C LEU A 43 7.76 -9.15 11.20
N ARG A 44 7.98 -10.27 10.50
CA ARG A 44 9.11 -11.16 10.79
C ARG A 44 10.41 -10.72 10.14
N ASN A 45 10.33 -10.29 8.88
CA ASN A 45 11.52 -9.87 8.12
C ASN A 45 11.08 -8.88 7.04
N SER A 46 10.97 -7.62 7.45
CA SER A 46 10.40 -6.57 6.62
C SER A 46 11.13 -6.38 5.29
N ALA A 47 12.46 -6.35 5.32
CA ALA A 47 13.22 -6.08 4.11
C ALA A 47 13.05 -7.20 3.07
N ALA A 48 13.12 -8.46 3.51
CA ALA A 48 12.95 -9.58 2.60
C ALA A 48 11.53 -9.63 2.04
N ALA A 49 10.53 -9.41 2.90
CA ALA A 49 9.14 -9.42 2.46
C ALA A 49 8.87 -8.30 1.45
N TYR A 50 9.39 -7.10 1.71
CA TYR A 50 9.21 -5.97 0.80
C TYR A 50 9.77 -6.27 -0.58
N SER A 51 10.93 -6.92 -0.65
CA SER A 51 11.58 -7.23 -1.92
C SER A 51 10.83 -8.26 -2.77
N THR A 52 9.86 -8.97 -2.19
CA THR A 52 9.06 -9.95 -2.94
C THR A 52 7.81 -9.35 -3.57
N LEU A 53 7.51 -8.08 -3.32
CA LEU A 53 6.34 -7.43 -3.89
C LEU A 53 6.53 -7.23 -5.39
N ASN A 54 5.46 -7.43 -6.14
CA ASN A 54 5.49 -7.34 -7.60
C ASN A 54 4.49 -6.32 -8.12
N LEU A 55 4.44 -6.15 -9.45
CA LEU A 55 3.54 -5.18 -10.08
C LEU A 55 2.07 -5.52 -9.87
N ASP A 56 1.72 -6.80 -9.77
CA ASP A 56 0.34 -7.17 -9.48
C ASP A 56 -0.09 -6.66 -8.11
N PHE A 57 0.82 -6.69 -7.14
CA PHE A 57 0.56 -6.11 -5.82
C PHE A 57 0.30 -4.61 -5.94
N THR A 58 1.13 -3.91 -6.70
CA THR A 58 0.99 -2.46 -6.89
C THR A 58 -0.35 -2.12 -7.53
N LEU A 59 -0.69 -2.81 -8.62
CA LEU A 59 -1.95 -2.58 -9.33
C LEU A 59 -3.16 -2.87 -8.44
N ALA A 60 -3.12 -4.01 -7.75
CA ALA A 60 -4.21 -4.40 -6.87
C ALA A 60 -4.41 -3.40 -5.73
N GLY A 61 -3.31 -2.97 -5.12
CA GLY A 61 -3.37 -2.01 -4.02
C GLY A 61 -3.92 -0.66 -4.44
N LEU A 62 -3.47 -0.14 -5.59
CA LEU A 62 -3.98 1.13 -6.10
C LEU A 62 -5.45 1.03 -6.46
N LYS A 63 -5.83 -0.03 -7.16
CA LYS A 63 -7.21 -0.20 -7.59
C LYS A 63 -8.17 -0.36 -6.42
N ALA A 64 -7.77 -1.10 -5.41
CA ALA A 64 -8.62 -1.36 -4.25
C ALA A 64 -8.62 -0.21 -3.25
N GLY A 65 -7.49 0.49 -3.10
CA GLY A 65 -7.29 1.46 -2.01
C GLY A 65 -7.44 2.92 -2.37
N LEU A 66 -7.17 3.31 -3.62
CA LEU A 66 -7.29 4.73 -3.99
C LEU A 66 -8.74 5.20 -3.91
N GLN A 67 -8.92 6.35 -3.27
CA GLN A 67 -10.22 6.94 -3.03
C GLN A 67 -10.60 7.92 -4.14
N ASN A 68 -11.89 8.00 -4.43
CA ASN A 68 -12.44 9.02 -5.33
C ASN A 68 -11.86 8.99 -6.75
N MET A 69 -11.51 7.81 -7.22
CA MET A 69 -11.00 7.65 -8.58
C MET A 69 -12.14 7.36 -9.55
N PRO A 70 -12.08 7.89 -10.78
CA PRO A 70 -13.03 7.51 -11.81
C PRO A 70 -13.02 6.00 -12.03
N GLN A 71 -14.19 5.44 -12.33
CA GLN A 71 -14.34 4.00 -12.46
C GLN A 71 -13.49 3.42 -13.61
N ASP A 72 -13.25 4.20 -14.64
CA ASP A 72 -12.50 3.80 -15.82
C ASP A 72 -11.02 4.15 -15.77
N THR A 73 -10.48 4.42 -14.57
CA THR A 73 -9.08 4.78 -14.41
C THR A 73 -8.17 3.67 -14.91
N ASP A 74 -7.19 4.06 -15.73
CA ASP A 74 -6.13 3.16 -16.20
C ASP A 74 -4.97 3.21 -15.20
N TYR A 75 -4.87 2.17 -14.36
CA TYR A 75 -3.85 2.15 -13.30
C TYR A 75 -2.45 1.87 -13.84
N TYR A 76 -2.33 1.27 -15.01
CA TYR A 76 -1.02 1.15 -15.67
C TYR A 76 -0.50 2.54 -16.03
N ASP A 77 -1.35 3.36 -16.62
CA ASP A 77 -0.99 4.74 -16.94
C ASP A 77 -0.69 5.54 -15.69
N PHE A 78 -1.44 5.32 -14.61
CA PHE A 78 -1.20 5.98 -13.34
C PHE A 78 0.21 5.71 -12.83
N ILE A 79 0.62 4.44 -12.86
CA ILE A 79 1.95 4.05 -12.40
C ILE A 79 3.02 4.69 -13.28
N ASP A 80 2.85 4.65 -14.59
CA ASP A 80 3.81 5.24 -15.52
C ASP A 80 4.00 6.72 -15.26
N ARG A 81 2.89 7.46 -15.09
CA ARG A 81 2.96 8.88 -14.82
C ARG A 81 3.61 9.18 -13.47
N TYR A 82 3.30 8.38 -12.46
CA TYR A 82 3.93 8.58 -11.16
C TYR A 82 5.44 8.41 -11.25
N CYS A 83 5.90 7.36 -11.92
CA CYS A 83 7.33 7.09 -12.05
C CYS A 83 8.06 8.12 -12.90
N GLU A 84 7.38 8.72 -13.87
CA GLU A 84 7.97 9.76 -14.71
C GLU A 84 8.12 11.09 -13.96
N ASN A 85 7.20 11.38 -13.04
CA ASN A 85 7.08 12.73 -12.49
C ASN A 85 7.39 12.85 -10.99
N SER A 86 7.26 11.78 -10.23
CA SER A 86 7.24 11.92 -8.76
C SER A 86 8.13 10.95 -8.02
N GLY A 87 8.34 9.73 -8.49
CA GLY A 87 9.09 8.76 -7.72
C GLY A 87 9.23 7.42 -8.40
N SER A 88 9.03 6.34 -7.66
CA SER A 88 9.26 4.99 -8.11
C SER A 88 8.12 4.06 -7.73
N ILE A 89 8.13 2.85 -8.29
CA ILE A 89 7.18 1.81 -7.90
C ILE A 89 7.35 1.44 -6.42
N ASP A 90 8.59 1.47 -5.91
CA ASP A 90 8.83 1.22 -4.50
C ASP A 90 8.09 2.20 -3.61
N ASP A 91 8.03 3.47 -4.01
CA ASP A 91 7.27 4.48 -3.26
C ASP A 91 5.80 4.10 -3.20
N LEU A 92 5.23 3.71 -4.34
CA LEU A 92 3.82 3.33 -4.40
C LEU A 92 3.54 2.12 -3.51
N ASN A 93 4.40 1.11 -3.55
CA ASN A 93 4.26 -0.06 -2.70
C ASN A 93 4.35 0.31 -1.23
N GLY A 94 5.24 1.24 -0.89
CA GLY A 94 5.37 1.74 0.47
C GLY A 94 4.10 2.43 0.95
N TYR A 95 3.49 3.27 0.12
CA TYR A 95 2.23 3.93 0.48
C TYR A 95 1.11 2.91 0.67
N ILE A 96 1.05 1.89 -0.19
CA ILE A 96 0.03 0.84 -0.08
C ILE A 96 0.20 0.11 1.25
N LEU A 97 1.42 -0.31 1.59
CA LEU A 97 1.69 -1.00 2.85
C LEU A 97 1.36 -0.12 4.05
N LYS A 98 1.73 1.16 4.01
CA LYS A 98 1.39 2.09 5.09
C LYS A 98 -0.11 2.20 5.28
N ALA A 99 -0.87 2.25 4.18
CA ALA A 99 -2.31 2.35 4.26
C ALA A 99 -2.94 1.07 4.84
N ILE A 100 -2.38 -0.10 4.51
CA ILE A 100 -2.84 -1.36 5.07
C ILE A 100 -2.57 -1.40 6.58
N VAL A 101 -1.38 -1.01 7.01
CA VAL A 101 -1.05 -0.93 8.44
C VAL A 101 -1.96 0.08 9.14
N ALA A 102 -2.18 1.24 8.52
CA ALA A 102 -3.01 2.29 9.09
C ALA A 102 -4.49 1.89 9.22
N SER A 103 -4.91 0.81 8.55
CA SER A 103 -6.25 0.27 8.73
C SER A 103 -6.46 -0.29 10.15
N GLY A 104 -5.37 -0.67 10.83
CA GLY A 104 -5.41 -1.26 12.17
C GLY A 104 -5.86 -2.70 12.20
N LEU A 105 -6.05 -3.35 11.04
CA LEU A 105 -6.64 -4.68 10.98
C LEU A 105 -5.62 -5.81 11.21
N PHE A 106 -4.33 -5.52 11.13
CA PHE A 106 -3.28 -6.54 11.18
C PHE A 106 -2.37 -6.46 12.39
N THR A 107 -2.55 -5.48 13.26
CA THR A 107 -1.69 -5.28 14.41
C THR A 107 -2.31 -5.93 15.64
N GLN A 108 -1.68 -6.98 16.16
CA GLN A 108 -2.12 -7.66 17.37
C GLN A 108 -1.56 -7.01 18.63
N GLY A 109 -0.37 -6.44 18.52
CA GLY A 109 0.26 -5.71 19.61
C GLY A 109 -0.31 -4.33 19.81
N GLY A 110 -1.30 -3.97 19.03
CA GLY A 110 -1.97 -2.71 19.12
C GLY A 110 -1.16 -1.58 18.51
N ARG A 111 -1.35 -0.39 19.07
CA ARG A 111 -0.82 0.84 18.51
C ARG A 111 0.71 0.84 18.36
N ARG A 112 1.41 0.27 19.32
CA ARG A 112 2.87 0.26 19.31
C ARG A 112 3.41 -0.50 18.10
N GLU A 113 2.85 -1.67 17.83
CA GLU A 113 3.28 -2.49 16.70
C GLU A 113 3.00 -1.78 15.39
N GLU A 114 1.85 -1.13 15.27
CA GLU A 114 1.49 -0.32 14.12
C GLU A 114 2.51 0.80 13.90
N GLU A 115 2.87 1.51 14.97
CA GLU A 115 3.83 2.61 14.88
C GLU A 115 5.21 2.13 14.44
N GLU A 116 5.65 0.98 14.94
CA GLU A 116 6.93 0.40 14.54
C GLU A 116 6.96 0.05 13.04
N MET A 117 5.87 -0.53 12.56
CA MET A 117 5.74 -0.87 11.15
C MET A 117 5.75 0.37 10.27
N LEU A 118 5.00 1.39 10.66
CA LEU A 118 4.96 2.65 9.93
C LEU A 118 6.34 3.32 9.91
N HIS A 119 7.05 3.28 11.04
CA HIS A 119 8.39 3.82 11.13
C HIS A 119 9.36 3.13 10.18
N PHE A 120 9.31 1.80 10.12
CA PHE A 120 10.13 1.03 9.18
C PHE A 120 9.87 1.47 7.74
N LEU A 121 8.59 1.58 7.36
CA LEU A 121 8.21 1.95 6.01
C LEU A 121 8.67 3.36 5.67
N ASP A 122 8.59 4.28 6.62
CA ASP A 122 9.09 5.64 6.42
C ASP A 122 10.59 5.65 6.15
N LEU A 123 11.36 4.88 6.92
CA LEU A 123 12.80 4.78 6.72
C LEU A 123 13.14 4.18 5.35
N PHE A 124 12.39 3.17 4.94
CA PHE A 124 12.59 2.53 3.65
C PHE A 124 12.36 3.51 2.50
N LEU A 125 11.30 4.31 2.60
CA LEU A 125 10.92 5.25 1.54
C LEU A 125 11.85 6.45 1.43
N LYS A 126 12.62 6.75 2.46
CA LYS A 126 13.52 7.92 2.46
C LYS A 126 14.88 7.66 1.81
N LYS A 127 15.09 6.52 1.24
CA LYS A 127 16.38 6.20 0.62
C LYS A 127 16.75 7.11 -0.54
#